data_0e7d21c85dc99111c3bd60493bdc1c79
#
_entry.id   0e7d21c85dc99111c3bd60493bdc1c79
#
_cell.length_a   1.000
_cell.length_b   1.000
_cell.length_c   1.000
_cell.angle_alpha   90.00
_cell.angle_beta   90.00
_cell.angle_gamma   90.00
#
_symmetry.space_group_name_H-M   'P 1'
#
loop_
_entity.id
_entity.type
_entity.pdbx_description
1 polymer ?
#
loop_
_entity_poly.entity_id
_entity_poly.type
_entity_poly.pdbx_seq_one_letter_code
_entity_poly.pdbx_strand_id
1 'polypeptide(L)'
;LELQPSGGVSPGGWYTEILAPYLMNNGLLIAAHFNPKESKWRSNMRKKFEKRIQDYPYFRKIKMSVLSMPPIKLTSDNSVDMVLTFRNLHNWLKSGYLEEVFQVSYNALKVGGIFGVVEHRAPKTFSIEEMIKSGYVSESYVIEVAKKVGFKLIERSEINANPLDDKEHENGVWTLLPTLKLNDAGLRKKYIDIGESDRMTMKFIKNK
;
A
#
# COMPACT_ATOMS: atom_id res chain seq x y z
N LEU A 1 -10.55 2.97 -5.53
CA LEU A 1 -9.73 3.95 -4.80
C LEU A 1 -8.37 3.33 -4.50
N GLU A 2 -7.28 4.06 -4.78
CA GLU A 2 -5.91 3.68 -4.43
C GLU A 2 -5.47 4.46 -3.19
N LEU A 3 -5.01 3.74 -2.16
CA LEU A 3 -4.50 4.34 -0.92
C LEU A 3 -3.02 4.66 -1.05
N GLN A 4 -2.67 5.89 -0.75
CA GLN A 4 -1.30 6.40 -0.69
C GLN A 4 -0.47 5.92 -1.88
N PRO A 5 -0.78 6.39 -3.12
CA PRO A 5 -0.03 6.04 -4.30
C PRO A 5 1.47 6.13 -4.05
N SER A 6 2.15 4.99 -4.14
CA SER A 6 3.57 4.85 -3.78
C SER A 6 4.27 3.90 -4.73
N GLY A 7 5.57 3.73 -4.53
CA GLY A 7 6.39 2.86 -5.36
C GLY A 7 6.84 3.49 -6.67
N GLY A 8 7.84 2.87 -7.28
CA GLY A 8 8.49 3.36 -8.48
C GLY A 8 9.40 4.56 -8.25
N VAL A 9 9.73 5.24 -9.33
CA VAL A 9 10.54 6.47 -9.28
C VAL A 9 9.68 7.62 -8.74
N SER A 10 10.29 8.50 -7.90
CA SER A 10 9.62 9.73 -7.45
C SER A 10 8.91 10.44 -8.62
N PRO A 11 7.67 10.87 -8.47
CA PRO A 11 6.93 11.16 -7.24
C PRO A 11 6.02 10.05 -6.71
N GLY A 12 6.19 8.81 -7.13
CA GLY A 12 5.32 7.69 -6.74
C GLY A 12 4.14 7.49 -7.69
N GLY A 13 3.31 6.51 -7.38
CA GLY A 13 2.13 6.20 -8.19
C GLY A 13 2.38 5.21 -9.31
N TRP A 14 3.32 4.28 -9.13
CA TRP A 14 3.58 3.25 -10.14
C TRP A 14 2.32 2.42 -10.46
N TYR A 15 1.55 2.06 -9.44
CA TYR A 15 0.27 1.38 -9.66
C TYR A 15 -0.78 2.30 -10.27
N THR A 16 -0.76 3.59 -9.95
CA THR A 16 -1.60 4.60 -10.61
C THR A 16 -1.39 4.61 -12.12
N GLU A 17 -0.14 4.41 -12.58
CA GLU A 17 0.18 4.35 -14.02
C GLU A 17 -0.43 3.14 -14.72
N ILE A 18 -0.69 2.07 -13.99
CA ILE A 18 -1.38 0.87 -14.48
C ILE A 18 -2.91 1.04 -14.38
N LEU A 19 -3.37 1.49 -13.20
CA LEU A 19 -4.80 1.57 -12.89
C LEU A 19 -5.53 2.66 -13.67
N ALA A 20 -4.89 3.81 -13.91
CA ALA A 20 -5.53 4.93 -14.58
C ALA A 20 -5.90 4.62 -16.04
N PRO A 21 -4.99 4.12 -16.90
CA PRO A 21 -5.37 3.73 -18.25
C PRO A 21 -6.33 2.54 -18.28
N TYR A 22 -6.19 1.57 -17.37
CA TYR A 22 -7.10 0.43 -17.25
C TYR A 22 -8.54 0.87 -16.99
N LEU A 23 -8.74 1.89 -16.13
CA LEU A 23 -10.05 2.41 -15.76
C LEU A 23 -10.56 3.54 -16.69
N MET A 24 -9.75 4.00 -17.63
CA MET A 24 -10.01 5.22 -18.41
C MET A 24 -11.37 5.23 -19.11
N ASN A 25 -11.82 4.11 -19.64
CA ASN A 25 -13.07 4.06 -20.42
C ASN A 25 -14.31 3.82 -19.54
N ASN A 26 -14.21 2.92 -18.55
CA ASN A 26 -15.38 2.39 -17.81
C ASN A 26 -15.29 2.57 -16.30
N GLY A 27 -14.34 3.36 -15.80
CA GLY A 27 -14.15 3.52 -14.36
C GLY A 27 -13.67 4.90 -13.95
N LEU A 28 -13.50 5.05 -12.65
CA LEU A 28 -12.95 6.24 -12.02
C LEU A 28 -11.89 5.82 -11.00
N LEU A 29 -10.66 6.32 -11.17
CA LEU A 29 -9.63 6.18 -10.15
C LEU A 29 -9.67 7.37 -9.19
N ILE A 30 -9.74 7.07 -7.89
CA ILE A 30 -9.56 8.05 -6.82
C ILE A 30 -8.21 7.76 -6.17
N ALA A 31 -7.30 8.72 -6.16
CA ALA A 31 -5.98 8.63 -5.54
C ALA A 31 -6.01 9.34 -4.17
N ALA A 32 -6.07 8.58 -3.09
CA ALA A 32 -6.00 9.10 -1.72
C ALA A 32 -4.54 9.30 -1.33
N HIS A 33 -4.00 10.47 -1.60
CA HIS A 33 -2.60 10.81 -1.38
C HIS A 33 -2.39 11.53 -0.04
N PHE A 34 -1.15 11.78 0.34
CA PHE A 34 -0.79 12.49 1.57
C PHE A 34 -1.57 13.79 1.78
N ASN A 35 -1.87 14.10 3.04
CA ASN A 35 -2.36 15.40 3.42
C ASN A 35 -1.23 16.44 3.32
N PRO A 36 -1.33 17.44 2.43
CA PRO A 36 -0.26 18.43 2.22
C PRO A 36 -0.04 19.36 3.42
N LYS A 37 -0.99 19.39 4.37
CA LYS A 37 -0.90 20.24 5.57
C LYS A 37 -0.08 19.61 6.71
N GLU A 38 0.21 18.31 6.64
CA GLU A 38 0.88 17.60 7.73
C GLU A 38 2.40 17.79 7.75
N SER A 39 3.05 18.02 6.61
CA SER A 39 4.47 18.36 6.53
C SER A 39 4.87 18.94 5.18
N LYS A 40 5.98 19.68 5.15
CA LYS A 40 6.59 20.19 3.90
C LYS A 40 6.93 19.06 2.93
N TRP A 41 7.42 17.93 3.42
CA TRP A 41 7.73 16.76 2.61
C TRP A 41 6.48 16.19 1.95
N ARG A 42 5.40 15.97 2.72
CA ARG A 42 4.11 15.47 2.20
C ARG A 42 3.49 16.42 1.19
N SER A 43 3.56 17.72 1.45
CA SER A 43 3.13 18.77 0.50
C SER A 43 3.88 18.66 -0.82
N ASN A 44 5.22 18.54 -0.76
CA ASN A 44 6.06 18.44 -1.95
C ASN A 44 5.77 17.15 -2.75
N MET A 45 5.63 16.02 -2.07
CA MET A 45 5.29 14.73 -2.71
C MET A 45 3.94 14.82 -3.42
N ARG A 46 2.94 15.40 -2.75
CA ARG A 46 1.62 15.60 -3.34
C ARG A 46 1.65 16.50 -4.58
N LYS A 47 2.32 17.64 -4.52
CA LYS A 47 2.48 18.56 -5.66
C LYS A 47 3.15 17.90 -6.86
N LYS A 48 4.19 17.08 -6.63
CA LYS A 48 4.87 16.33 -7.70
C LYS A 48 3.92 15.32 -8.35
N PHE A 49 3.13 14.60 -7.55
CA PHE A 49 2.14 13.66 -8.04
C PHE A 49 1.02 14.35 -8.84
N GLU A 50 0.48 15.46 -8.33
CA GLU A 50 -0.54 16.26 -9.00
C GLU A 50 -0.02 16.81 -10.34
N LYS A 51 1.21 17.31 -10.38
CA LYS A 51 1.85 17.72 -11.64
C LYS A 51 1.91 16.57 -12.64
N ARG A 52 2.35 15.38 -12.22
CA ARG A 52 2.40 14.19 -13.07
C ARG A 52 1.02 13.83 -13.65
N ILE A 53 -0.04 13.92 -12.84
CA ILE A 53 -1.41 13.70 -13.32
C ILE A 53 -1.78 14.68 -14.43
N GLN A 54 -1.33 15.94 -14.35
CA GLN A 54 -1.62 16.97 -15.36
C GLN A 54 -0.83 16.76 -16.65
N ASP A 55 0.39 16.25 -16.55
CA ASP A 55 1.30 16.10 -17.70
C ASP A 55 0.85 15.00 -18.70
N TYR A 56 0.00 14.05 -18.27
CA TYR A 56 -0.41 12.91 -19.11
C TYR A 56 -1.93 12.84 -19.29
N PRO A 57 -2.42 12.78 -20.55
CA PRO A 57 -3.86 12.80 -20.87
C PRO A 57 -4.68 11.68 -20.20
N TYR A 58 -4.12 10.48 -20.08
CA TYR A 58 -4.80 9.33 -19.48
C TYR A 58 -4.97 9.42 -17.95
N PHE A 59 -4.30 10.37 -17.30
CA PHE A 59 -4.47 10.64 -15.88
C PHE A 59 -5.56 11.69 -15.57
N ARG A 60 -6.06 12.41 -16.58
CA ARG A 60 -7.01 13.53 -16.38
C ARG A 60 -8.31 13.16 -15.65
N LYS A 61 -8.69 11.88 -15.66
CA LYS A 61 -9.88 11.40 -14.96
C LYS A 61 -9.61 11.03 -13.49
N ILE A 62 -8.35 11.06 -13.03
CA ILE A 62 -8.05 10.76 -11.64
C ILE A 62 -8.62 11.83 -10.73
N LYS A 63 -9.42 11.43 -9.75
CA LYS A 63 -9.84 12.32 -8.66
C LYS A 63 -8.87 12.20 -7.50
N MET A 64 -8.46 13.35 -6.96
CA MET A 64 -7.61 13.40 -5.79
C MET A 64 -8.45 13.37 -4.52
N SER A 65 -8.02 12.57 -3.56
CA SER A 65 -8.52 12.54 -2.20
C SER A 65 -7.35 12.69 -1.22
N VAL A 66 -7.63 12.66 0.06
CA VAL A 66 -6.64 12.81 1.13
C VAL A 66 -6.70 11.61 2.06
N LEU A 67 -5.54 11.01 2.32
CA LEU A 67 -5.33 10.13 3.45
C LEU A 67 -4.52 10.90 4.49
N SER A 68 -5.21 11.44 5.49
CA SER A 68 -4.59 12.11 6.66
C SER A 68 -4.14 11.07 7.70
N MET A 69 -3.28 11.48 8.62
CA MET A 69 -2.89 10.70 9.81
C MET A 69 -3.11 11.54 11.07
N PRO A 70 -4.05 11.17 11.95
CA PRO A 70 -4.97 10.04 11.84
C PRO A 70 -5.92 10.15 10.64
N PRO A 71 -6.35 9.02 10.06
CA PRO A 71 -7.30 9.04 8.95
C PRO A 71 -8.70 9.44 9.42
N ILE A 72 -9.36 10.31 8.63
CA ILE A 72 -10.70 10.81 8.97
C ILE A 72 -11.72 10.22 8.00
N LYS A 73 -11.54 10.44 6.72
CA LYS A 73 -12.44 10.00 5.64
C LYS A 73 -11.70 10.01 4.31
N LEU A 74 -11.91 8.99 3.49
CA LEU A 74 -11.28 8.89 2.16
C LEU A 74 -12.17 9.50 1.07
N THR A 75 -13.46 9.22 1.15
CA THR A 75 -14.50 9.66 0.22
C THR A 75 -15.86 9.48 0.91
N SER A 76 -16.96 9.68 0.20
CA SER A 76 -18.30 9.37 0.72
C SER A 76 -18.40 7.89 1.09
N ASP A 77 -19.15 7.59 2.14
CA ASP A 77 -19.38 6.21 2.58
C ASP A 77 -20.14 5.43 1.51
N ASN A 78 -19.88 4.14 1.41
CA ASN A 78 -20.51 3.23 0.45
C ASN A 78 -20.48 3.74 -1.00
N SER A 79 -19.38 4.38 -1.42
CA SER A 79 -19.28 5.04 -2.72
C SER A 79 -18.34 4.38 -3.72
N VAL A 80 -17.42 3.51 -3.26
CA VAL A 80 -16.44 2.86 -4.14
C VAL A 80 -16.62 1.35 -4.17
N ASP A 81 -16.33 0.76 -5.32
CA ASP A 81 -16.43 -0.68 -5.54
C ASP A 81 -15.18 -1.41 -5.08
N MET A 82 -14.03 -0.72 -5.07
CA MET A 82 -12.74 -1.30 -4.71
C MET A 82 -11.85 -0.28 -4.03
N VAL A 83 -11.13 -0.72 -2.99
CA VAL A 83 -10.01 -0.02 -2.36
C VAL A 83 -8.77 -0.88 -2.51
N LEU A 84 -7.67 -0.30 -2.95
CA LEU A 84 -6.38 -0.98 -3.15
C LEU A 84 -5.27 -0.29 -2.37
N THR A 85 -4.39 -1.09 -1.80
CA THR A 85 -3.16 -0.62 -1.17
C THR A 85 -1.98 -1.51 -1.50
N PHE A 86 -0.82 -0.88 -1.70
CA PHE A 86 0.39 -1.55 -2.12
C PHE A 86 1.57 -1.09 -1.28
N ARG A 87 2.07 -1.99 -0.40
CA ARG A 87 3.28 -1.77 0.42
C ARG A 87 3.22 -0.52 1.31
N ASN A 88 2.08 -0.34 2.01
CA ASN A 88 1.87 0.79 2.91
C ASN A 88 1.53 0.35 4.34
N LEU A 89 1.11 -0.91 4.55
CA LEU A 89 0.63 -1.36 5.86
C LEU A 89 1.70 -1.20 6.94
N HIS A 90 2.96 -1.52 6.63
CA HIS A 90 4.08 -1.35 7.56
C HIS A 90 4.27 0.11 8.01
N ASN A 91 4.00 1.09 7.14
CA ASN A 91 4.06 2.51 7.47
C ASN A 91 2.93 2.91 8.42
N TRP A 92 1.72 2.40 8.17
CA TRP A 92 0.55 2.67 9.02
C TRP A 92 0.65 1.93 10.36
N LEU A 93 1.21 0.72 10.37
CA LEU A 93 1.53 -0.02 11.60
C LEU A 93 2.51 0.78 12.46
N LYS A 94 3.62 1.24 11.87
CA LYS A 94 4.62 2.07 12.54
C LYS A 94 4.05 3.38 13.09
N SER A 95 3.09 3.98 12.42
CA SER A 95 2.43 5.21 12.86
C SER A 95 1.29 4.99 13.84
N GLY A 96 0.91 3.74 14.11
CA GLY A 96 -0.18 3.38 15.02
C GLY A 96 -1.58 3.56 14.45
N TYR A 97 -1.74 3.69 13.13
CA TYR A 97 -3.03 3.99 12.48
C TYR A 97 -3.50 2.92 11.48
N LEU A 98 -2.95 1.71 11.57
CA LEU A 98 -3.31 0.65 10.62
C LEU A 98 -4.80 0.29 10.68
N GLU A 99 -5.34 0.13 11.89
CA GLU A 99 -6.75 -0.22 12.08
C GLU A 99 -7.68 0.89 11.57
N GLU A 100 -7.36 2.14 11.85
CA GLU A 100 -8.14 3.29 11.40
C GLU A 100 -8.14 3.43 9.88
N VAL A 101 -7.01 3.12 9.21
CA VAL A 101 -6.96 3.10 7.74
C VAL A 101 -7.85 1.99 7.18
N PHE A 102 -7.89 0.82 7.82
CA PHE A 102 -8.82 -0.24 7.45
C PHE A 102 -10.26 0.19 7.67
N GLN A 103 -10.56 0.87 8.79
CA GLN A 103 -11.90 1.36 9.10
C GLN A 103 -12.41 2.38 8.07
N VAL A 104 -11.60 3.37 7.68
CA VAL A 104 -12.02 4.36 6.66
C VAL A 104 -12.12 3.73 5.28
N SER A 105 -11.35 2.68 4.99
CA SER A 105 -11.47 1.89 3.76
C SER A 105 -12.77 1.10 3.74
N TYR A 106 -13.13 0.49 4.85
CA TYR A 106 -14.40 -0.22 5.01
C TYR A 106 -15.59 0.73 4.82
N ASN A 107 -15.56 1.90 5.44
CA ASN A 107 -16.62 2.90 5.32
C ASN A 107 -16.79 3.36 3.86
N ALA A 108 -15.70 3.60 3.14
CA ALA A 108 -15.73 4.04 1.74
C ALA A 108 -16.31 2.99 0.78
N LEU A 109 -16.09 1.70 1.05
CA LEU A 109 -16.54 0.59 0.21
C LEU A 109 -18.07 0.41 0.28
N LYS A 110 -18.65 0.12 -0.88
CA LYS A 110 -20.03 -0.42 -0.98
C LYS A 110 -20.08 -1.81 -0.32
N VAL A 111 -21.26 -2.25 0.08
CA VAL A 111 -21.50 -3.67 0.43
C VAL A 111 -21.16 -4.53 -0.78
N GLY A 112 -20.43 -5.61 -0.57
CA GLY A 112 -19.86 -6.44 -1.65
C GLY A 112 -18.58 -5.86 -2.27
N GLY A 113 -18.16 -4.66 -1.87
CA GLY A 113 -16.93 -4.03 -2.36
C GLY A 113 -15.67 -4.73 -1.84
N ILE A 114 -14.59 -4.58 -2.59
CA ILE A 114 -13.33 -5.32 -2.39
C ILE A 114 -12.25 -4.41 -1.80
N PHE A 115 -11.56 -4.92 -0.79
CA PHE A 115 -10.31 -4.37 -0.30
C PHE A 115 -9.15 -5.27 -0.71
N GLY A 116 -8.32 -4.80 -1.63
CA GLY A 116 -7.13 -5.50 -2.13
C GLY A 116 -5.86 -5.00 -1.45
N VAL A 117 -5.08 -5.93 -0.93
CA VAL A 117 -3.85 -5.66 -0.15
C VAL A 117 -2.69 -6.39 -0.76
N VAL A 118 -1.61 -5.66 -1.06
CA VAL A 118 -0.28 -6.22 -1.34
C VAL A 118 0.69 -5.64 -0.31
N GLU A 119 1.38 -6.50 0.44
CA GLU A 119 2.33 -6.05 1.47
C GLU A 119 3.50 -7.02 1.62
N HIS A 120 4.64 -6.54 2.09
CA HIS A 120 5.82 -7.32 2.43
C HIS A 120 5.47 -8.32 3.54
N ARG A 121 5.67 -9.61 3.28
CA ARG A 121 5.17 -10.70 4.12
C ARG A 121 6.18 -11.13 5.17
N ALA A 122 5.86 -10.89 6.44
CA ALA A 122 6.61 -11.40 7.58
C ALA A 122 6.31 -12.87 7.88
N PRO A 123 7.25 -13.59 8.52
CA PRO A 123 6.94 -14.83 9.21
C PRO A 123 5.87 -14.62 10.28
N LYS A 124 5.09 -15.67 10.58
CA LYS A 124 4.03 -15.61 11.63
C LYS A 124 4.58 -15.35 13.03
N THR A 125 5.86 -15.63 13.23
CA THR A 125 6.56 -15.50 14.52
C THR A 125 6.98 -14.07 14.85
N PHE A 126 6.95 -13.15 13.88
CA PHE A 126 7.37 -11.77 14.12
C PHE A 126 6.41 -11.08 15.09
N SER A 127 6.97 -10.48 16.13
CA SER A 127 6.27 -9.53 17.01
C SER A 127 5.94 -8.24 16.26
N ILE A 128 5.05 -7.43 16.82
CA ILE A 128 4.72 -6.10 16.26
C ILE A 128 5.97 -5.23 16.12
N GLU A 129 6.88 -5.29 17.10
CA GLU A 129 8.13 -4.53 17.09
C GLU A 129 9.05 -4.96 15.94
N GLU A 130 9.19 -6.26 15.71
CA GLU A 130 9.95 -6.81 14.59
C GLU A 130 9.32 -6.42 13.24
N MET A 131 8.00 -6.48 13.11
CA MET A 131 7.29 -6.02 11.93
C MET A 131 7.55 -4.53 11.65
N ILE A 132 7.46 -3.67 12.68
CA ILE A 132 7.73 -2.23 12.55
C ILE A 132 9.19 -1.96 12.16
N LYS A 133 10.14 -2.69 12.76
CA LYS A 133 11.57 -2.53 12.51
C LYS A 133 11.98 -3.00 11.11
N SER A 134 11.46 -4.13 10.69
CA SER A 134 11.84 -4.78 9.41
C SER A 134 11.06 -4.29 8.20
N GLY A 135 9.86 -3.72 8.40
CA GLY A 135 8.96 -3.33 7.32
C GLY A 135 8.18 -4.50 6.68
N TYR A 136 8.27 -5.69 7.25
CA TYR A 136 7.42 -6.83 6.89
C TYR A 136 6.24 -6.92 7.84
N VAL A 137 5.07 -7.33 7.34
CA VAL A 137 3.85 -7.52 8.15
C VAL A 137 3.33 -8.93 7.98
N SER A 138 2.93 -9.60 9.06
CA SER A 138 2.44 -10.97 8.95
C SER A 138 1.00 -11.03 8.42
N GLU A 139 0.70 -12.05 7.60
CA GLU A 139 -0.66 -12.27 7.09
C GLU A 139 -1.67 -12.44 8.20
N SER A 140 -1.32 -13.17 9.26
CA SER A 140 -2.20 -13.41 10.40
C SER A 140 -2.62 -12.10 11.07
N TYR A 141 -1.69 -11.18 11.25
CA TYR A 141 -1.96 -9.87 11.82
C TYR A 141 -2.88 -9.03 10.92
N VAL A 142 -2.60 -8.99 9.61
CA VAL A 142 -3.46 -8.26 8.65
C VAL A 142 -4.88 -8.83 8.64
N ILE A 143 -5.03 -10.16 8.69
CA ILE A 143 -6.35 -10.82 8.74
C ILE A 143 -7.09 -10.48 10.03
N GLU A 144 -6.39 -10.46 11.17
CA GLU A 144 -6.98 -10.08 12.45
C GLU A 144 -7.51 -8.64 12.43
N VAL A 145 -6.69 -7.68 11.99
CA VAL A 145 -7.10 -6.27 11.85
C VAL A 145 -8.28 -6.14 10.87
N ALA A 146 -8.22 -6.81 9.72
CA ALA A 146 -9.31 -6.80 8.75
C ALA A 146 -10.62 -7.34 9.34
N LYS A 147 -10.56 -8.47 10.06
CA LYS A 147 -11.71 -9.09 10.72
C LYS A 147 -12.32 -8.19 11.80
N LYS A 148 -11.47 -7.52 12.59
CA LYS A 148 -11.91 -6.58 13.65
C LYS A 148 -12.75 -5.44 13.08
N VAL A 149 -12.38 -4.94 11.89
CA VAL A 149 -13.10 -3.88 11.18
C VAL A 149 -14.39 -4.39 10.49
N GLY A 150 -14.51 -5.69 10.26
CA GLY A 150 -15.69 -6.30 9.62
C GLY A 150 -15.44 -6.87 8.22
N PHE A 151 -14.22 -6.84 7.73
CA PHE A 151 -13.86 -7.50 6.47
C PHE A 151 -13.82 -9.02 6.61
N LYS A 152 -14.12 -9.70 5.51
CA LYS A 152 -13.91 -11.14 5.36
C LYS A 152 -12.85 -11.40 4.30
N LEU A 153 -11.82 -12.18 4.64
CA LEU A 153 -10.86 -12.69 3.65
C LEU A 153 -11.57 -13.68 2.71
N ILE A 154 -11.45 -13.47 1.40
CA ILE A 154 -12.06 -14.34 0.39
C ILE A 154 -11.04 -14.98 -0.54
N GLU A 155 -9.84 -14.41 -0.67
CA GLU A 155 -8.83 -14.95 -1.58
C GLU A 155 -7.41 -14.55 -1.14
N ARG A 156 -6.45 -15.43 -1.44
CA ARG A 156 -5.01 -15.17 -1.37
C ARG A 156 -4.36 -15.55 -2.70
N SER A 157 -3.26 -14.89 -3.04
CA SER A 157 -2.47 -15.21 -4.22
C SER A 157 -0.99 -15.17 -3.88
N GLU A 158 -0.24 -16.13 -4.41
CA GLU A 158 1.23 -16.20 -4.31
C GLU A 158 1.94 -15.54 -5.51
N ILE A 159 1.22 -14.77 -6.34
CA ILE A 159 1.77 -14.12 -7.54
C ILE A 159 2.93 -13.17 -7.24
N ASN A 160 2.99 -12.64 -6.03
CA ASN A 160 4.05 -11.76 -5.55
C ASN A 160 4.98 -12.44 -4.53
N ALA A 161 4.90 -13.76 -4.40
CA ALA A 161 5.78 -14.50 -3.52
C ALA A 161 7.22 -14.54 -4.05
N ASN A 162 8.18 -14.42 -3.13
CA ASN A 162 9.59 -14.61 -3.45
C ASN A 162 10.24 -15.54 -2.41
N PRO A 163 10.45 -16.81 -2.72
CA PRO A 163 11.05 -17.77 -1.80
C PRO A 163 12.54 -17.51 -1.52
N LEU A 164 13.21 -16.64 -2.30
CA LEU A 164 14.60 -16.25 -2.08
C LEU A 164 14.74 -15.19 -0.97
N ASP A 165 13.65 -14.52 -0.61
CA ASP A 165 13.62 -13.55 0.49
C ASP A 165 13.46 -14.27 1.83
N ASP A 166 14.57 -14.41 2.58
CA ASP A 166 14.61 -15.05 3.91
C ASP A 166 14.11 -14.14 5.05
N LYS A 167 13.87 -12.84 4.78
CA LYS A 167 13.45 -11.78 5.71
C LYS A 167 14.50 -11.42 6.77
N GLU A 168 15.68 -12.03 6.73
CA GLU A 168 16.78 -11.81 7.68
C GLU A 168 17.77 -10.77 7.14
N HIS A 169 17.30 -9.57 6.86
CA HIS A 169 18.08 -8.50 6.27
C HIS A 169 18.39 -7.39 7.28
N GLU A 170 19.63 -6.89 7.26
CA GLU A 170 20.14 -5.88 8.23
C GLU A 170 19.26 -4.63 8.30
N ASN A 171 18.76 -4.15 7.17
CA ASN A 171 17.85 -3.01 7.09
C ASN A 171 16.40 -3.44 6.77
N GLY A 172 16.01 -4.67 7.13
CA GLY A 172 14.70 -5.20 6.79
C GLY A 172 14.44 -5.20 5.29
N VAL A 173 13.21 -5.00 4.89
CA VAL A 173 12.78 -4.96 3.49
C VAL A 173 13.53 -3.95 2.63
N TRP A 174 14.05 -2.89 3.21
CA TRP A 174 14.78 -1.84 2.47
C TRP A 174 16.17 -2.27 2.01
N THR A 175 16.69 -3.40 2.47
CA THR A 175 17.91 -4.02 1.94
C THR A 175 17.70 -4.53 0.51
N LEU A 176 16.48 -4.93 0.17
CA LEU A 176 16.10 -5.47 -1.13
C LEU A 176 15.76 -4.38 -2.15
N LEU A 177 15.53 -4.81 -3.39
CA LEU A 177 15.02 -3.94 -4.45
C LEU A 177 13.62 -3.39 -4.12
N PRO A 178 13.32 -2.18 -4.55
CA PRO A 178 14.14 -1.26 -5.35
C PRO A 178 15.10 -0.38 -4.52
N THR A 179 15.05 -0.44 -3.19
CA THR A 179 15.77 0.49 -2.31
C THR A 179 17.27 0.21 -2.27
N LEU A 180 17.67 -1.06 -2.11
CA LEU A 180 19.06 -1.50 -1.96
C LEU A 180 19.83 -0.67 -0.91
N LYS A 181 19.24 -0.53 0.28
CA LYS A 181 19.90 0.11 1.42
C LYS A 181 20.90 -0.88 2.01
N LEU A 182 22.16 -0.76 1.63
CA LEU A 182 23.24 -1.65 2.01
C LEU A 182 24.24 -0.93 2.90
N ASN A 183 24.70 -1.59 3.95
CA ASN A 183 25.83 -1.14 4.76
C ASN A 183 27.17 -1.60 4.13
N ASP A 184 27.14 -2.72 3.42
CA ASP A 184 28.28 -3.23 2.64
C ASP A 184 27.91 -3.26 1.16
N ALA A 185 28.58 -2.44 0.36
CA ALA A 185 28.40 -2.36 -1.09
C ALA A 185 28.80 -3.67 -1.82
N GLY A 186 29.66 -4.49 -1.22
CA GLY A 186 30.08 -5.79 -1.76
C GLY A 186 28.94 -6.79 -1.84
N LEU A 187 27.89 -6.62 -1.02
CA LEU A 187 26.71 -7.48 -1.03
C LEU A 187 25.66 -7.12 -2.11
N ARG A 188 25.92 -6.08 -2.91
CA ARG A 188 24.96 -5.56 -3.90
C ARG A 188 24.48 -6.65 -4.86
N LYS A 189 25.40 -7.46 -5.38
CA LYS A 189 25.04 -8.55 -6.31
C LYS A 189 24.11 -9.56 -5.64
N LYS A 190 24.40 -10.00 -4.42
CA LYS A 190 23.54 -10.91 -3.64
C LYS A 190 22.10 -10.41 -3.58
N TYR A 191 21.90 -9.14 -3.23
CA TYR A 191 20.54 -8.58 -3.06
C TYR A 191 19.85 -8.27 -4.39
N ILE A 192 20.58 -8.01 -5.46
CA ILE A 192 20.02 -7.96 -6.82
C ILE A 192 19.52 -9.35 -7.25
N ASP A 193 20.29 -10.40 -6.97
CA ASP A 193 19.95 -11.78 -7.33
C ASP A 193 18.71 -12.28 -6.53
N ILE A 194 18.53 -11.86 -5.27
CA ILE A 194 17.31 -12.12 -4.50
C ILE A 194 16.10 -11.40 -5.12
N GLY A 195 16.30 -10.18 -5.60
CA GLY A 195 15.24 -9.39 -6.23
C GLY A 195 14.41 -8.57 -5.24
N GLU A 196 13.12 -8.44 -5.50
CA GLU A 196 12.18 -7.74 -4.60
C GLU A 196 11.74 -8.67 -3.45
N SER A 197 11.22 -8.08 -2.38
CA SER A 197 10.73 -8.81 -1.21
C SER A 197 9.60 -9.79 -1.53
N ASP A 198 9.51 -10.83 -0.72
CA ASP A 198 8.33 -11.69 -0.66
C ASP A 198 7.10 -10.89 -0.20
N ARG A 199 5.99 -10.99 -0.94
CA ARG A 199 4.79 -10.20 -0.67
C ARG A 199 3.54 -11.06 -0.67
N MET A 200 2.74 -10.88 0.39
CA MET A 200 1.37 -11.37 0.41
C MET A 200 0.50 -10.58 -0.58
N THR A 201 -0.46 -11.25 -1.17
CA THR A 201 -1.54 -10.63 -1.95
C THR A 201 -2.86 -11.17 -1.45
N MET A 202 -3.69 -10.29 -0.90
CA MET A 202 -4.94 -10.68 -0.23
C MET A 202 -6.12 -9.85 -0.73
N LYS A 203 -7.27 -10.52 -0.78
CA LYS A 203 -8.54 -9.93 -1.19
C LYS A 203 -9.57 -10.12 -0.09
N PHE A 204 -10.07 -9.01 0.41
CA PHE A 204 -11.12 -8.96 1.41
C PHE A 204 -12.40 -8.40 0.81
N ILE A 205 -13.54 -8.78 1.38
CA ILE A 205 -14.86 -8.28 0.99
C ILE A 205 -15.53 -7.59 2.18
N LYS A 206 -16.24 -6.50 1.92
CA LYS A 206 -17.19 -5.90 2.85
C LYS A 206 -18.53 -6.62 2.75
N ASN A 207 -18.94 -7.32 3.81
CA ASN A 207 -20.16 -8.14 3.77
C ASN A 207 -21.44 -7.37 4.10
N LYS A 208 -21.40 -6.35 4.95
CA LYS A 208 -22.57 -5.59 5.43
C LYS A 208 -22.22 -4.11 5.66
#